data_77e2b10b4d0b2c6e4f6d071da707fe6e
#
_entry.id   77e2b10b4d0b2c6e4f6d071da707fe6e
#
_cell.length_a   1.000
_cell.length_b   1.000
_cell.length_c   1.000
_cell.angle_alpha   90.00
_cell.angle_beta   90.00
_cell.angle_gamma   90.00
#
_symmetry.space_group_name_H-M   'P 1'
#
loop_
_entity.id
_entity.type
_entity.pdbx_description
1 polymer ?
#
loop_
_entity_poly.entity_id
_entity_poly.type
_entity_poly.pdbx_seq_one_letter_code
_entity_poly.pdbx_strand_id
1 'polypeptide(L)'
;HTTVALIPHASMDRKTFLKHLGWAAVAPLALTACTPSRSTPASTSAPDTLGVHTLPEDFPPLDKSEEEWRRLLTKSEYQILFEAGTEPRRSSPLLDETRTGTYICAACRLPLFSSKTKYESGTGWPSFWAPLDGQVDTKKDTKLGYTRTEYHCARCGGHQGHIFEDGPDPTGLRYCNNGLALSFVPADASLPDLRT
;
A
#
# COMPACT_ATOMS: atom_id res chain seq x y z
N HIS A 1 43.10 33.07 18.14
CA HIS A 1 42.60 32.20 19.23
C HIS A 1 41.22 32.68 19.64
N THR A 2 40.18 32.01 19.16
CA THR A 2 38.80 32.27 19.60
C THR A 2 38.22 30.94 20.10
N THR A 3 38.03 30.88 21.42
CA THR A 3 37.53 29.75 22.15
C THR A 3 36.01 29.72 22.04
N VAL A 4 35.46 28.66 21.48
CA VAL A 4 34.00 28.41 21.43
C VAL A 4 33.60 27.59 22.64
N ALA A 5 32.73 28.14 23.46
CA ALA A 5 32.18 27.48 24.68
C ALA A 5 31.08 26.48 24.29
N LEU A 6 31.20 25.26 24.75
CA LEU A 6 30.17 24.20 24.70
C LEU A 6 29.10 24.46 25.76
N ILE A 7 27.83 24.49 25.35
CA ILE A 7 26.65 24.54 26.22
C ILE A 7 26.20 23.08 26.47
N PRO A 8 26.02 22.64 27.75
CA PRO A 8 25.53 21.30 28.02
C PRO A 8 24.01 21.21 27.91
N HIS A 9 23.54 20.20 27.17
CA HIS A 9 22.14 19.81 27.10
C HIS A 9 21.69 19.17 28.44
N ALA A 10 20.75 19.81 29.12
CA ALA A 10 20.09 19.25 30.29
C ALA A 10 19.03 18.19 29.83
N SER A 11 19.25 16.96 30.24
CA SER A 11 18.30 15.86 30.16
C SER A 11 17.20 16.06 31.20
N MET A 12 15.95 16.19 30.75
CA MET A 12 14.78 16.33 31.61
C MET A 12 14.18 14.95 31.94
N ASP A 13 14.29 14.53 33.18
CA ASP A 13 13.80 13.25 33.70
C ASP A 13 12.27 13.26 33.87
N ARG A 14 11.61 12.20 33.36
CA ARG A 14 10.15 12.05 33.29
C ARG A 14 9.44 11.64 34.58
N LYS A 15 10.10 11.72 35.76
CA LYS A 15 9.57 11.13 36.99
C LYS A 15 9.05 12.11 38.07
N THR A 16 8.88 13.39 37.76
CA THR A 16 8.50 14.38 38.81
C THR A 16 7.19 15.11 38.55
N PHE A 17 6.14 14.40 38.10
CA PHE A 17 4.81 15.03 37.96
C PHE A 17 3.67 14.17 38.53
N LEU A 18 3.79 13.78 39.80
CA LEU A 18 2.69 13.13 40.51
C LEU A 18 2.85 13.35 42.05
N LYS A 19 2.47 14.51 42.55
CA LYS A 19 2.09 14.72 43.97
C LYS A 19 1.34 16.06 44.03
N HIS A 20 0.04 16.00 44.17
CA HIS A 20 -0.88 16.89 44.87
C HIS A 20 -2.25 16.84 44.24
N LEU A 21 -3.11 15.97 44.73
CA LEU A 21 -4.57 16.18 44.62
C LEU A 21 -5.21 15.65 45.91
N GLY A 22 -5.77 16.61 46.62
CA GLY A 22 -6.46 16.39 47.87
C GLY A 22 -7.80 15.71 47.74
N TRP A 23 -8.18 15.00 48.77
CA TRP A 23 -9.48 14.35 48.96
C TRP A 23 -10.60 15.37 49.11
N ALA A 24 -11.69 15.22 48.32
CA ALA A 24 -13.01 15.76 48.64
C ALA A 24 -14.02 14.60 48.48
N ALA A 25 -14.64 14.23 49.59
CA ALA A 25 -15.70 13.22 49.63
C ALA A 25 -17.03 13.84 49.14
N VAL A 26 -17.70 13.20 48.18
CA VAL A 26 -19.11 13.51 47.83
C VAL A 26 -19.89 12.19 47.69
N ALA A 27 -21.06 12.16 48.39
CA ALA A 27 -21.95 11.02 48.52
C ALA A 27 -22.62 10.60 47.19
N PRO A 28 -23.09 9.34 47.07
CA PRO A 28 -23.69 8.85 45.84
C PRO A 28 -25.18 9.23 45.71
N LEU A 29 -25.55 9.93 44.66
CA LEU A 29 -26.93 9.99 44.16
C LEU A 29 -27.08 8.81 43.14
N ALA A 30 -28.00 7.90 43.46
CA ALA A 30 -28.39 6.84 42.54
C ALA A 30 -29.27 7.45 41.43
N LEU A 31 -28.76 7.54 40.22
CA LEU A 31 -29.49 7.80 39.00
C LEU A 31 -29.56 6.50 38.19
N THR A 32 -30.79 5.98 38.08
CA THR A 32 -31.13 4.90 37.13
C THR A 32 -30.84 5.36 35.72
N ALA A 33 -29.70 4.90 35.17
CA ALA A 33 -29.33 5.15 33.76
C ALA A 33 -30.03 4.13 32.87
N CYS A 34 -31.02 4.57 32.08
CA CYS A 34 -31.40 3.90 30.86
C CYS A 34 -30.18 3.82 29.95
N THR A 35 -29.66 2.62 29.70
CA THR A 35 -28.62 2.37 28.69
C THR A 35 -29.22 2.60 27.29
N PRO A 36 -28.79 3.62 26.54
CA PRO A 36 -29.09 3.64 25.12
C PRO A 36 -28.32 2.51 24.45
N SER A 37 -29.05 1.61 23.81
CA SER A 37 -28.51 0.62 22.90
C SER A 37 -27.65 1.34 21.87
N ARG A 38 -26.35 1.19 21.98
CA ARG A 38 -25.37 1.74 21.03
C ARG A 38 -25.49 0.92 19.76
N SER A 39 -26.36 1.33 18.84
CA SER A 39 -26.32 0.89 17.47
C SER A 39 -24.94 1.29 16.91
N THR A 40 -24.10 0.32 16.68
CA THR A 40 -22.87 0.47 15.90
C THR A 40 -23.27 1.05 14.55
N PRO A 41 -22.78 2.22 14.13
CA PRO A 41 -23.02 2.68 12.78
C PRO A 41 -22.39 1.63 11.85
N ALA A 42 -23.19 1.07 10.95
CA ALA A 42 -22.67 0.32 9.82
C ALA A 42 -21.68 1.25 9.12
N SER A 43 -20.41 0.84 9.07
CA SER A 43 -19.38 1.53 8.31
C SER A 43 -19.78 1.44 6.85
N THR A 44 -20.46 2.46 6.36
CA THR A 44 -20.68 2.64 4.93
C THR A 44 -19.35 3.15 4.40
N SER A 45 -18.49 2.24 3.95
CA SER A 45 -17.29 2.63 3.21
C SER A 45 -17.72 3.44 2.00
N ALA A 46 -17.29 4.69 1.94
CA ALA A 46 -17.48 5.51 0.75
C ALA A 46 -16.77 4.79 -0.41
N PRO A 47 -17.37 4.71 -1.62
CA PRO A 47 -16.71 4.10 -2.76
C PRO A 47 -15.40 4.86 -3.02
N ASP A 48 -14.29 4.12 -3.11
CA ASP A 48 -12.99 4.67 -3.48
C ASP A 48 -13.15 5.43 -4.80
N THR A 49 -12.87 6.73 -4.77
CA THR A 49 -13.04 7.64 -5.91
C THR A 49 -12.15 7.27 -7.12
N LEU A 50 -11.10 6.48 -6.90
CA LEU A 50 -10.18 6.02 -7.92
C LEU A 50 -10.48 4.61 -8.42
N GLY A 51 -11.16 3.80 -7.63
CA GLY A 51 -11.52 2.42 -7.97
C GLY A 51 -12.72 2.32 -8.90
N VAL A 52 -12.79 1.26 -9.66
CA VAL A 52 -13.96 0.85 -10.44
C VAL A 52 -14.66 -0.35 -9.85
N HIS A 53 -14.02 -0.99 -8.86
CA HIS A 53 -14.56 -2.09 -8.08
C HIS A 53 -14.54 -1.73 -6.59
N THR A 54 -15.42 -2.34 -5.81
CA THR A 54 -15.35 -2.28 -4.34
C THR A 54 -14.10 -3.01 -3.88
N LEU A 55 -13.24 -2.32 -3.12
CA LEU A 55 -12.03 -2.91 -2.56
C LEU A 55 -12.37 -3.83 -1.38
N PRO A 56 -11.57 -4.89 -1.13
CA PRO A 56 -11.68 -5.64 0.10
C PRO A 56 -11.34 -4.73 1.29
N GLU A 57 -12.20 -4.72 2.30
CA GLU A 57 -12.02 -3.91 3.52
C GLU A 57 -10.90 -4.47 4.43
N ASP A 58 -10.63 -5.77 4.32
CA ASP A 58 -9.60 -6.47 5.06
C ASP A 58 -8.92 -7.50 4.16
N PHE A 59 -7.60 -7.52 4.20
CA PHE A 59 -6.77 -8.49 3.48
C PHE A 59 -5.58 -8.89 4.36
N PRO A 60 -5.74 -9.89 5.23
CA PRO A 60 -4.64 -10.34 6.07
C PRO A 60 -3.42 -10.68 5.22
N PRO A 61 -2.20 -10.47 5.74
CA PRO A 61 -0.97 -10.84 5.05
C PRO A 61 -1.03 -12.29 4.55
N LEU A 62 -0.53 -12.51 3.35
CA LEU A 62 -0.46 -13.83 2.74
C LEU A 62 1.00 -14.25 2.59
N ASP A 63 1.42 -15.13 3.48
CA ASP A 63 2.75 -15.75 3.43
C ASP A 63 2.61 -17.19 2.92
N LYS A 64 3.27 -17.51 1.82
CA LYS A 64 3.34 -18.83 1.21
C LYS A 64 4.78 -19.21 0.98
N SER A 65 5.07 -20.51 1.08
CA SER A 65 6.37 -21.03 0.73
C SER A 65 6.74 -20.78 -0.74
N GLU A 66 8.02 -20.76 -1.02
CA GLU A 66 8.55 -20.67 -2.40
C GLU A 66 7.92 -21.71 -3.32
N GLU A 67 7.79 -22.95 -2.82
CA GLU A 67 7.22 -24.05 -3.59
C GLU A 67 5.74 -23.82 -3.95
N GLU A 68 4.95 -23.28 -3.01
CA GLU A 68 3.55 -22.94 -3.26
C GLU A 68 3.42 -21.84 -4.31
N TRP A 69 4.24 -20.77 -4.22
CA TRP A 69 4.24 -19.71 -5.22
C TRP A 69 4.66 -20.22 -6.59
N ARG A 70 5.66 -21.09 -6.68
CA ARG A 70 6.10 -21.68 -7.95
C ARG A 70 5.08 -22.61 -8.60
N ARG A 71 4.15 -23.18 -7.84
CA ARG A 71 3.00 -23.94 -8.38
C ARG A 71 1.90 -23.02 -8.92
N LEU A 72 1.75 -21.82 -8.36
CA LEU A 72 0.67 -20.87 -8.69
C LEU A 72 1.01 -19.90 -9.82
N LEU A 73 2.29 -19.66 -10.04
CA LEU A 73 2.83 -18.67 -10.95
C LEU A 73 3.66 -19.32 -12.05
N THR A 74 3.72 -18.65 -13.20
CA THR A 74 4.73 -18.98 -14.19
C THR A 74 6.13 -18.66 -13.65
N LYS A 75 7.16 -19.25 -14.25
CA LYS A 75 8.55 -18.97 -13.87
C LYS A 75 8.88 -17.48 -13.96
N SER A 76 8.40 -16.80 -15.01
CA SER A 76 8.65 -15.37 -15.21
C SER A 76 7.94 -14.48 -14.19
N GLU A 77 6.68 -14.78 -13.87
CA GLU A 77 5.95 -14.07 -12.81
C GLU A 77 6.64 -14.25 -11.45
N TYR A 78 7.05 -15.47 -11.13
CA TYR A 78 7.75 -15.75 -9.88
C TYR A 78 9.08 -14.97 -9.78
N GLN A 79 9.87 -14.96 -10.86
CA GLN A 79 11.14 -14.23 -10.90
C GLN A 79 10.94 -12.73 -10.67
N ILE A 80 9.89 -12.14 -11.22
CA ILE A 80 9.59 -10.73 -11.02
C ILE A 80 9.09 -10.48 -9.59
N LEU A 81 8.07 -11.21 -9.16
CA LEU A 81 7.38 -10.97 -7.91
C LEU A 81 8.22 -11.29 -6.67
N PHE A 82 9.02 -12.36 -6.70
CA PHE A 82 9.72 -12.87 -5.51
C PHE A 82 11.25 -12.88 -5.61
N GLU A 83 11.81 -12.69 -6.80
CA GLU A 83 13.26 -12.51 -7.00
C GLU A 83 13.61 -11.06 -7.38
N ALA A 84 12.61 -10.15 -7.34
CA ALA A 84 12.72 -8.73 -7.70
C ALA A 84 13.36 -8.54 -9.09
N GLY A 85 12.86 -9.30 -10.06
CA GLY A 85 13.26 -9.22 -11.46
C GLY A 85 12.64 -8.00 -12.16
N THR A 86 13.03 -7.82 -13.41
CA THR A 86 12.42 -6.82 -14.30
C THR A 86 12.15 -7.48 -15.66
N GLU A 87 10.93 -7.32 -16.16
CA GLU A 87 10.58 -7.79 -17.48
C GLU A 87 11.26 -6.96 -18.58
N PRO A 88 11.43 -7.48 -19.79
CA PRO A 88 11.97 -6.71 -20.90
C PRO A 88 11.11 -5.49 -21.21
N ARG A 89 11.75 -4.40 -21.59
CA ARG A 89 11.06 -3.18 -22.00
C ARG A 89 10.12 -3.47 -23.19
N ARG A 90 8.88 -2.95 -23.13
CA ARG A 90 7.84 -3.12 -24.14
C ARG A 90 7.38 -4.57 -24.37
N SER A 91 7.55 -5.45 -23.39
CA SER A 91 7.08 -6.82 -23.48
C SER A 91 5.66 -7.03 -22.96
N SER A 92 5.18 -6.13 -22.13
CA SER A 92 3.86 -6.28 -21.50
C SER A 92 2.70 -5.90 -22.44
N PRO A 93 1.70 -6.78 -22.62
CA PRO A 93 0.46 -6.41 -23.31
C PRO A 93 -0.37 -5.36 -22.54
N LEU A 94 -0.10 -5.17 -21.23
CA LEU A 94 -0.78 -4.15 -20.44
C LEU A 94 -0.37 -2.72 -20.79
N LEU A 95 0.64 -2.52 -21.62
CA LEU A 95 0.96 -1.21 -22.18
C LEU A 95 -0.22 -0.66 -22.99
N ASP A 96 -0.80 -1.51 -23.86
CA ASP A 96 -1.88 -1.15 -24.77
C ASP A 96 -3.27 -1.32 -24.13
N GLU A 97 -3.36 -1.74 -22.87
CA GLU A 97 -4.64 -1.89 -22.17
C GLU A 97 -5.22 -0.51 -21.81
N THR A 98 -6.34 -0.16 -22.43
CA THR A 98 -7.01 1.15 -22.28
C THR A 98 -8.43 1.06 -21.72
N ARG A 99 -8.96 -0.15 -21.53
CA ARG A 99 -10.30 -0.34 -20.97
C ARG A 99 -10.37 0.14 -19.53
N THR A 100 -11.57 0.54 -19.13
CA THR A 100 -11.85 0.82 -17.72
C THR A 100 -11.83 -0.48 -16.92
N GLY A 101 -11.12 -0.49 -15.77
CA GLY A 101 -10.98 -1.68 -14.93
C GLY A 101 -9.99 -1.49 -13.81
N THR A 102 -9.62 -2.60 -13.19
CA THR A 102 -8.71 -2.66 -12.04
C THR A 102 -7.53 -3.57 -12.35
N TYR A 103 -6.34 -3.14 -11.99
CA TYR A 103 -5.12 -3.94 -12.04
C TYR A 103 -4.91 -4.59 -10.68
N ILE A 104 -4.82 -5.91 -10.67
CA ILE A 104 -4.67 -6.72 -9.46
C ILE A 104 -3.29 -7.39 -9.43
N CYS A 105 -2.78 -7.69 -8.24
CA CYS A 105 -1.55 -8.45 -8.06
C CYS A 105 -1.66 -9.84 -8.71
N ALA A 106 -0.74 -10.20 -9.60
CA ALA A 106 -0.72 -11.50 -10.25
C ALA A 106 -0.55 -12.66 -9.25
N ALA A 107 0.15 -12.43 -8.12
CA ALA A 107 0.32 -13.42 -7.08
C ALA A 107 -0.94 -13.63 -6.23
N CYS A 108 -1.41 -12.63 -5.50
CA CYS A 108 -2.45 -12.80 -4.48
C CYS A 108 -3.82 -12.24 -4.86
N ARG A 109 -3.93 -11.60 -6.05
CA ARG A 109 -5.15 -10.99 -6.60
C ARG A 109 -5.65 -9.75 -5.84
N LEU A 110 -4.82 -9.15 -4.96
CA LEU A 110 -5.17 -7.90 -4.32
C LEU A 110 -5.29 -6.78 -5.40
N PRO A 111 -6.37 -5.99 -5.42
CA PRO A 111 -6.46 -4.80 -6.27
C PRO A 111 -5.36 -3.80 -5.92
N LEU A 112 -4.59 -3.33 -6.91
CA LEU A 112 -3.45 -2.43 -6.68
C LEU A 112 -3.63 -1.08 -7.35
N PHE A 113 -4.18 -1.04 -8.57
CA PHE A 113 -4.34 0.21 -9.31
C PHE A 113 -5.69 0.26 -10.05
N SER A 114 -6.21 1.47 -10.17
CA SER A 114 -7.33 1.78 -11.07
C SER A 114 -6.81 2.14 -12.46
N SER A 115 -7.53 1.76 -13.51
CA SER A 115 -7.25 2.23 -14.86
C SER A 115 -7.28 3.76 -15.01
N LYS A 116 -7.96 4.46 -14.08
CA LYS A 116 -8.02 5.94 -14.05
C LYS A 116 -6.67 6.58 -13.75
N THR A 117 -5.78 5.86 -13.08
CA THR A 117 -4.44 6.37 -12.74
C THR A 117 -3.37 5.92 -13.73
N LYS A 118 -3.72 5.04 -14.70
CA LYS A 118 -2.78 4.60 -15.74
C LYS A 118 -2.55 5.70 -16.77
N TYR A 119 -1.31 5.83 -17.22
CA TYR A 119 -0.93 6.74 -18.30
C TYR A 119 0.24 6.19 -19.11
N GLU A 120 0.44 6.72 -20.31
CA GLU A 120 1.59 6.39 -21.17
C GLU A 120 2.81 7.24 -20.76
N SER A 121 3.80 6.62 -20.15
CA SER A 121 5.02 7.29 -19.68
C SER A 121 6.16 7.30 -20.70
N GLY A 122 6.05 6.60 -21.83
CA GLY A 122 7.11 6.43 -22.80
C GLY A 122 8.27 5.52 -22.35
N THR A 123 8.24 5.01 -21.10
CA THR A 123 9.32 4.19 -20.54
C THR A 123 9.30 2.75 -21.04
N GLY A 124 8.16 2.27 -21.50
CA GLY A 124 7.96 0.91 -22.00
C GLY A 124 7.57 -0.11 -20.94
N TRP A 125 7.08 0.36 -19.81
CA TRP A 125 6.43 -0.42 -18.76
C TRP A 125 5.11 0.25 -18.37
N PRO A 126 4.07 -0.53 -17.97
CA PRO A 126 2.83 0.03 -17.44
C PRO A 126 3.12 1.03 -16.31
N SER A 127 2.53 2.21 -16.38
CA SER A 127 2.81 3.31 -15.45
C SER A 127 1.52 3.89 -14.90
N PHE A 128 1.54 4.20 -13.59
CA PHE A 128 0.41 4.75 -12.85
C PHE A 128 0.89 5.95 -12.03
N TRP A 129 0.06 6.99 -11.85
CA TRP A 129 0.41 8.13 -11.01
C TRP A 129 0.02 7.93 -9.53
N ALA A 130 -0.86 6.96 -9.20
CA ALA A 130 -1.16 6.56 -7.82
C ALA A 130 -1.67 5.12 -7.77
N PRO A 131 -1.39 4.36 -6.70
CA PRO A 131 -2.05 3.10 -6.39
C PRO A 131 -3.43 3.36 -5.74
N LEU A 132 -4.17 2.30 -5.49
CA LEU A 132 -5.29 2.29 -4.57
C LEU A 132 -4.77 2.39 -3.13
N ASP A 133 -5.51 3.09 -2.26
CA ASP A 133 -5.07 3.39 -0.91
C ASP A 133 -4.80 2.12 -0.08
N GLY A 134 -3.64 2.07 0.56
CA GLY A 134 -3.23 0.96 1.42
C GLY A 134 -2.86 -0.35 0.69
N GLN A 135 -2.85 -0.37 -0.64
CA GLN A 135 -2.66 -1.63 -1.39
C GLN A 135 -1.20 -1.94 -1.72
N VAL A 136 -0.30 -0.98 -1.53
CA VAL A 136 1.14 -1.16 -1.76
C VAL A 136 1.96 -0.63 -0.58
N ASP A 137 3.07 -1.30 -0.29
CA ASP A 137 4.10 -0.86 0.64
C ASP A 137 5.40 -0.56 -0.10
N THR A 138 6.31 0.17 0.55
CA THR A 138 7.58 0.61 -0.05
C THR A 138 8.78 0.21 0.77
N LYS A 139 9.92 0.03 0.10
CA LYS A 139 11.22 -0.15 0.72
C LYS A 139 12.35 0.46 -0.12
N LYS A 140 13.49 0.73 0.51
CA LYS A 140 14.69 1.19 -0.20
C LYS A 140 15.32 0.03 -0.97
N ASP A 141 15.68 0.30 -2.23
CA ASP A 141 16.45 -0.60 -3.09
C ASP A 141 17.77 0.06 -3.50
N THR A 142 18.89 -0.63 -3.28
CA THR A 142 20.25 -0.15 -3.60
C THR A 142 20.99 -1.10 -4.56
N LYS A 143 20.31 -2.08 -5.16
CA LYS A 143 20.93 -3.14 -6.00
C LYS A 143 21.74 -2.59 -7.19
N LEU A 144 21.39 -1.42 -7.73
CA LEU A 144 22.08 -0.82 -8.89
C LEU A 144 23.16 0.22 -8.51
N GLY A 145 23.59 0.28 -7.24
CA GLY A 145 24.60 1.22 -6.80
C GLY A 145 24.09 2.64 -6.51
N TYR A 146 22.81 2.90 -6.69
CA TYR A 146 22.10 4.12 -6.27
C TYR A 146 20.78 3.75 -5.60
N THR A 147 20.27 4.65 -4.74
CA THR A 147 19.05 4.40 -3.98
C THR A 147 17.81 4.65 -4.85
N ARG A 148 16.91 3.68 -4.89
CA ARG A 148 15.57 3.78 -5.48
C ARG A 148 14.51 3.44 -4.43
N THR A 149 13.28 3.82 -4.68
CA THR A 149 12.13 3.35 -3.90
C THR A 149 11.46 2.20 -4.64
N GLU A 150 11.63 1.00 -4.13
CA GLU A 150 10.87 -0.17 -4.57
C GLU A 150 9.47 -0.14 -3.93
N TYR A 151 8.45 -0.59 -4.66
CA TYR A 151 7.15 -0.88 -4.08
C TYR A 151 6.71 -2.31 -4.37
N HIS A 152 5.90 -2.85 -3.46
CA HIS A 152 5.43 -4.22 -3.49
C HIS A 152 3.98 -4.31 -3.00
N CYS A 153 3.32 -5.41 -3.30
CA CYS A 153 1.96 -5.67 -2.85
C CYS A 153 1.90 -5.75 -1.31
N ALA A 154 1.03 -4.95 -0.68
CA ALA A 154 0.90 -4.89 0.78
C ALA A 154 0.48 -6.24 1.40
N ARG A 155 -0.21 -7.10 0.63
CA ARG A 155 -0.70 -8.39 1.13
C ARG A 155 0.32 -9.52 1.07
N CYS A 156 1.00 -9.70 -0.06
CA CYS A 156 1.90 -10.85 -0.27
C CYS A 156 3.38 -10.49 -0.40
N GLY A 157 3.72 -9.20 -0.32
CA GLY A 157 5.09 -8.74 -0.46
C GLY A 157 5.69 -8.87 -1.86
N GLY A 158 4.91 -9.30 -2.86
CA GLY A 158 5.38 -9.48 -4.24
C GLY A 158 5.82 -8.15 -4.86
N HIS A 159 7.07 -8.13 -5.36
CA HIS A 159 7.66 -6.97 -6.04
C HIS A 159 6.80 -6.54 -7.23
N GLN A 160 6.49 -5.26 -7.33
CA GLN A 160 5.73 -4.69 -8.42
C GLN A 160 6.62 -3.85 -9.35
N GLY A 161 7.48 -3.03 -8.78
CA GLY A 161 8.33 -2.11 -9.51
C GLY A 161 8.97 -1.04 -8.64
N HIS A 162 9.19 0.14 -9.22
CA HIS A 162 9.83 1.27 -8.54
C HIS A 162 9.04 2.57 -8.74
N ILE A 163 9.19 3.48 -7.78
CA ILE A 163 8.58 4.80 -7.80
C ILE A 163 9.63 5.81 -8.25
N PHE A 164 9.23 6.72 -9.14
CA PHE A 164 10.02 7.83 -9.67
C PHE A 164 9.26 9.15 -9.49
N GLU A 165 9.98 10.28 -9.41
CA GLU A 165 9.42 11.62 -9.23
C GLU A 165 9.28 12.37 -10.57
N ASP A 166 8.98 11.64 -11.64
CA ASP A 166 8.81 12.13 -13.00
C ASP A 166 7.40 11.83 -13.56
N GLY A 167 6.44 11.66 -12.67
CA GLY A 167 5.04 11.41 -13.01
C GLY A 167 4.24 12.69 -13.28
N PRO A 168 3.00 12.56 -13.76
CA PRO A 168 2.10 13.68 -14.00
C PRO A 168 1.42 14.16 -12.70
N ASP A 169 0.77 15.33 -12.78
CA ASP A 169 -0.22 15.72 -11.78
C ASP A 169 -1.30 14.64 -11.59
N PRO A 170 -1.88 14.50 -10.39
CA PRO A 170 -1.73 15.37 -9.21
C PRO A 170 -0.59 14.99 -8.27
N THR A 171 0.08 13.86 -8.45
CA THR A 171 1.06 13.36 -7.47
C THR A 171 2.50 13.70 -7.82
N GLY A 172 2.82 13.93 -9.09
CA GLY A 172 4.20 14.03 -9.58
C GLY A 172 4.95 12.70 -9.54
N LEU A 173 4.29 11.60 -9.13
CA LEU A 173 4.90 10.29 -8.98
C LEU A 173 4.57 9.38 -10.17
N ARG A 174 5.52 8.53 -10.53
CA ARG A 174 5.34 7.43 -11.48
C ARG A 174 5.61 6.10 -10.80
N TYR A 175 4.59 5.30 -10.65
CA TYR A 175 4.67 3.89 -10.28
C TYR A 175 4.94 3.09 -11.55
N CYS A 176 6.22 2.77 -11.81
CA CYS A 176 6.66 1.98 -12.96
C CYS A 176 6.51 0.50 -12.61
N ASN A 177 5.54 -0.18 -13.22
CA ASN A 177 5.15 -1.54 -12.84
C ASN A 177 5.63 -2.57 -13.86
N ASN A 178 6.09 -3.72 -13.38
CA ASN A 178 6.25 -4.88 -14.24
C ASN A 178 4.87 -5.41 -14.64
N GLY A 179 4.58 -5.54 -15.91
CA GLY A 179 3.26 -6.02 -16.35
C GLY A 179 3.01 -7.48 -15.96
N LEU A 180 4.04 -8.31 -15.89
CA LEU A 180 3.93 -9.70 -15.39
C LEU A 180 3.60 -9.77 -13.89
N ALA A 181 3.77 -8.69 -13.14
CA ALA A 181 3.35 -8.61 -11.74
C ALA A 181 1.86 -8.26 -11.59
N LEU A 182 1.18 -7.92 -12.68
CA LEU A 182 -0.23 -7.51 -12.71
C LEU A 182 -1.09 -8.44 -13.56
N SER A 183 -2.39 -8.48 -13.22
CA SER A 183 -3.47 -8.92 -14.11
C SER A 183 -4.50 -7.80 -14.22
N PHE A 184 -5.15 -7.66 -15.38
CA PHE A 184 -6.20 -6.67 -15.59
C PHE A 184 -7.58 -7.31 -15.49
N VAL A 185 -8.50 -6.67 -14.75
CA VAL A 185 -9.91 -7.06 -14.64
C VAL A 185 -10.76 -5.91 -15.17
N PRO A 186 -11.50 -6.11 -16.26
CA PRO A 186 -12.41 -5.10 -16.82
C PRO A 186 -13.51 -4.72 -15.83
N ALA A 187 -14.02 -3.50 -15.92
CA ALA A 187 -15.05 -2.98 -15.00
C ALA A 187 -16.39 -3.74 -15.07
N ASP A 188 -16.69 -4.41 -16.17
CA ASP A 188 -17.88 -5.23 -16.39
C ASP A 188 -17.73 -6.68 -15.89
N ALA A 189 -16.55 -7.06 -15.41
CA ALA A 189 -16.26 -8.35 -14.82
C ALA A 189 -16.11 -8.23 -13.30
N SER A 190 -16.51 -9.25 -12.55
CA SER A 190 -16.26 -9.29 -11.09
C SER A 190 -14.78 -9.50 -10.78
N LEU A 191 -14.30 -8.86 -9.71
CA LEU A 191 -12.97 -9.19 -9.21
C LEU A 191 -12.93 -10.67 -8.79
N PRO A 192 -11.85 -11.38 -9.10
CA PRO A 192 -11.66 -12.73 -8.59
C PRO A 192 -11.41 -12.69 -7.07
N ASP A 193 -11.81 -13.75 -6.37
CA ASP A 193 -11.50 -13.90 -4.95
C ASP A 193 -10.00 -13.79 -4.69
N LEU A 194 -9.65 -13.19 -3.55
CA LEU A 194 -8.27 -13.15 -3.09
C LEU A 194 -7.73 -14.58 -2.95
N ARG A 195 -6.50 -14.84 -3.42
CA ARG A 195 -5.88 -16.15 -3.19
C ARG A 195 -5.66 -16.41 -1.70
N THR A 196 -5.93 -17.63 -1.30
CA THR A 196 -5.67 -18.16 0.05
C THR A 196 -4.47 -19.08 0.04
#